data_6f79fc23933d7d1d7b65b9d9d0444fb9
#
_entry.id   6f79fc23933d7d1d7b65b9d9d0444fb9
#
_cell.length_a   1.000
_cell.length_b   1.000
_cell.length_c   1.000
_cell.angle_alpha   90.00
_cell.angle_beta   90.00
_cell.angle_gamma   90.00
#
_symmetry.space_group_name_H-M   'P 1'
#
loop_
_entity.id
_entity.type
_entity.pdbx_description
1 polymer ?
#
loop_
_entity_poly.entity_id
_entity_poly.type
_entity_poly.pdbx_seq_one_letter_code
_entity_poly.pdbx_strand_id
1 'polypeptide(L)'
;MSLLIKNGTVVNPAKKQNEVADVLVKDGKIAAIGQNLSAEGAEVYDATGLIVAPGLIDIHTHLREPGQEAKEDFHSGTQAAAAGGFTRVVTMANTNPVVDNAALVRGLQKQAELTGVVKVEFIGAVSKGLEGKELAEMGDMAEAGVVAFSDDGHYVENAAFMRRALEYSSMFNKMVIDHAEDITLTKNGHMHEGIVSYELGVIGRPAVAEDLAVARDILLSEMTGGHIHIAHVSSKNTVDMVRRAKAKGLNVTCEVTSQHLSFTDEYLREYNPAFKMAPPIRSEDHRQALLEGLKDGTIDAIITDHAPHAYEEKDHEFCCAPNGFSGLETSLAAVITNAYGPDKLSIDQVVYNMSTRPAELMRLDAGVLEVGKPADITVFSTTEEWTVDRNKFYTKGKVSPFDGMTVTGKAKLTVVDGKVVMKEGVVL
;
A
#
# COMPACT_ATOMS: atom_id res chain seq x y z
N MET A 1 9.16 -26.82 -11.14
CA MET A 1 8.64 -26.10 -12.33
C MET A 1 9.67 -25.04 -12.70
N SER A 2 9.98 -24.88 -13.99
CA SER A 2 10.97 -23.89 -14.43
C SER A 2 10.28 -22.85 -15.32
N LEU A 3 10.55 -21.57 -15.09
CA LEU A 3 10.07 -20.45 -15.89
C LEU A 3 11.28 -19.62 -16.34
N LEU A 4 11.31 -19.25 -17.61
CA LEU A 4 12.31 -18.39 -18.19
C LEU A 4 11.66 -17.12 -18.74
N ILE A 5 11.84 -16.00 -18.06
CA ILE A 5 11.38 -14.67 -18.50
C ILE A 5 12.49 -14.07 -19.35
N LYS A 6 12.21 -13.78 -20.62
CA LYS A 6 13.21 -13.35 -21.61
C LYS A 6 13.01 -11.91 -22.07
N ASN A 7 14.13 -11.28 -22.43
CA ASN A 7 14.19 -10.01 -23.16
C ASN A 7 13.57 -8.82 -22.43
N GLY A 8 13.24 -8.93 -21.14
CA GLY A 8 12.65 -7.83 -20.38
C GLY A 8 13.68 -6.85 -19.87
N THR A 9 13.28 -5.60 -19.62
CA THR A 9 14.11 -4.66 -18.89
C THR A 9 14.03 -4.98 -17.40
N VAL A 10 15.07 -5.58 -16.85
CA VAL A 10 15.19 -5.89 -15.43
C VAL A 10 15.49 -4.60 -14.66
N VAL A 11 14.53 -4.17 -13.84
CA VAL A 11 14.64 -3.00 -12.95
C VAL A 11 14.69 -3.49 -11.52
N ASN A 12 15.86 -3.41 -10.89
CA ASN A 12 16.15 -3.96 -9.56
C ASN A 12 16.93 -2.93 -8.73
N PRO A 13 16.22 -1.99 -8.08
CA PRO A 13 16.85 -0.85 -7.40
C PRO A 13 17.80 -1.27 -6.28
N ALA A 14 17.49 -2.34 -5.55
CA ALA A 14 18.35 -2.88 -4.49
C ALA A 14 19.74 -3.29 -5.01
N LYS A 15 19.88 -3.64 -6.29
CA LYS A 15 21.14 -4.01 -6.96
C LYS A 15 21.65 -2.93 -7.94
N LYS A 16 20.95 -1.79 -8.05
CA LYS A 16 21.23 -0.71 -9.03
C LYS A 16 21.29 -1.25 -10.47
N GLN A 17 20.41 -2.19 -10.79
CA GLN A 17 20.34 -2.83 -12.10
C GLN A 17 19.12 -2.29 -12.87
N ASN A 18 19.37 -1.82 -14.09
CA ASN A 18 18.35 -1.38 -15.03
C ASN A 18 18.87 -1.67 -16.45
N GLU A 19 18.63 -2.89 -16.92
CA GLU A 19 19.17 -3.38 -18.20
C GLU A 19 18.30 -4.50 -18.77
N VAL A 20 18.40 -4.75 -20.07
CA VAL A 20 17.74 -5.89 -20.70
C VAL A 20 18.46 -7.18 -20.30
N ALA A 21 17.72 -8.07 -19.65
CA ALA A 21 18.23 -9.37 -19.21
C ALA A 21 17.10 -10.42 -19.15
N ASP A 22 17.52 -11.69 -19.08
CA ASP A 22 16.64 -12.83 -18.84
C ASP A 22 16.66 -13.20 -17.35
N VAL A 23 15.56 -13.69 -16.83
CA VAL A 23 15.46 -14.22 -15.45
C VAL A 23 15.01 -15.67 -15.51
N LEU A 24 15.84 -16.59 -15.03
CA LEU A 24 15.52 -18.00 -14.90
C LEU A 24 15.04 -18.30 -13.48
N VAL A 25 13.84 -18.86 -13.40
CA VAL A 25 13.25 -19.36 -12.15
C VAL A 25 13.27 -20.88 -12.17
N LYS A 26 13.74 -21.50 -11.08
CA LYS A 26 13.73 -22.93 -10.88
C LYS A 26 13.47 -23.26 -9.41
N ASP A 27 12.59 -24.23 -9.18
CA ASP A 27 12.26 -24.74 -7.84
C ASP A 27 11.90 -23.63 -6.83
N GLY A 28 11.07 -22.65 -7.28
CA GLY A 28 10.59 -21.55 -6.46
C GLY A 28 11.55 -20.38 -6.29
N LYS A 29 12.78 -20.46 -6.83
CA LYS A 29 13.84 -19.47 -6.63
C LYS A 29 14.35 -18.90 -7.94
N ILE A 30 14.95 -17.72 -7.85
CA ILE A 30 15.73 -17.16 -8.96
C ILE A 30 16.99 -17.98 -9.10
N ALA A 31 17.14 -18.66 -10.22
CA ALA A 31 18.30 -19.52 -10.51
C ALA A 31 19.43 -18.77 -11.24
N ALA A 32 19.07 -17.83 -12.13
CA ALA A 32 20.03 -17.00 -12.84
C ALA A 32 19.38 -15.69 -13.31
N ILE A 33 20.18 -14.64 -13.43
CA ILE A 33 19.84 -13.38 -14.12
C ILE A 33 21.00 -13.08 -15.07
N GLY A 34 20.73 -12.83 -16.33
CA GLY A 34 21.77 -12.56 -17.34
C GLY A 34 21.21 -12.56 -18.76
N GLN A 35 22.11 -12.44 -19.73
CA GLN A 35 21.72 -12.40 -21.15
C GLN A 35 21.76 -13.78 -21.79
N ASN A 36 20.86 -14.01 -22.75
CA ASN A 36 20.83 -15.24 -23.58
C ASN A 36 20.73 -16.54 -22.76
N LEU A 37 19.99 -16.48 -21.63
CA LEU A 37 19.76 -17.69 -20.83
C LEU A 37 18.92 -18.70 -21.62
N SER A 38 19.18 -19.97 -21.37
CA SER A 38 18.40 -21.08 -21.89
C SER A 38 18.18 -22.12 -20.79
N ALA A 39 17.01 -22.71 -20.78
CA ALA A 39 16.67 -23.80 -19.87
C ALA A 39 15.78 -24.78 -20.59
N GLU A 40 16.27 -26.02 -20.77
CA GLU A 40 15.52 -27.09 -21.43
C GLU A 40 14.28 -27.44 -20.58
N GLY A 41 13.11 -27.50 -21.23
CA GLY A 41 11.83 -27.81 -20.57
C GLY A 41 11.24 -26.70 -19.70
N ALA A 42 11.82 -25.48 -19.67
CA ALA A 42 11.21 -24.35 -18.99
C ALA A 42 10.07 -23.75 -19.81
N GLU A 43 9.00 -23.29 -19.11
CA GLU A 43 8.03 -22.39 -19.74
C GLU A 43 8.74 -21.07 -20.06
N VAL A 44 8.56 -20.57 -21.29
CA VAL A 44 9.18 -19.31 -21.72
C VAL A 44 8.11 -18.21 -21.74
N TYR A 45 8.39 -17.09 -21.08
CA TYR A 45 7.60 -15.86 -21.16
C TYR A 45 8.44 -14.78 -21.83
N ASP A 46 8.00 -14.27 -22.97
CA ASP A 46 8.67 -13.16 -23.66
C ASP A 46 8.22 -11.82 -23.06
N ALA A 47 9.15 -11.15 -22.40
CA ALA A 47 8.95 -9.86 -21.76
C ALA A 47 9.52 -8.68 -22.59
N THR A 48 9.67 -8.85 -23.92
CA THR A 48 10.18 -7.79 -24.80
C THR A 48 9.35 -6.52 -24.67
N GLY A 49 10.00 -5.40 -24.33
CA GLY A 49 9.36 -4.09 -24.10
C GLY A 49 8.63 -3.95 -22.76
N LEU A 50 8.73 -4.97 -21.88
CA LEU A 50 8.16 -4.94 -20.54
C LEU A 50 9.24 -4.73 -19.47
N ILE A 51 8.81 -4.25 -18.33
CA ILE A 51 9.63 -4.17 -17.10
C ILE A 51 9.52 -5.48 -16.34
N VAL A 52 10.66 -6.01 -15.90
CA VAL A 52 10.76 -7.15 -14.99
C VAL A 52 11.33 -6.65 -13.67
N ALA A 53 10.52 -6.67 -12.62
CA ALA A 53 10.85 -6.10 -11.32
C ALA A 53 10.69 -7.14 -10.20
N PRO A 54 11.32 -6.91 -9.02
CA PRO A 54 10.91 -7.62 -7.82
C PRO A 54 9.42 -7.43 -7.62
N GLY A 55 8.74 -8.45 -7.10
CA GLY A 55 7.30 -8.41 -6.87
C GLY A 55 6.86 -7.15 -6.11
N LEU A 56 5.79 -6.52 -6.57
CA LEU A 56 5.24 -5.35 -5.87
C LEU A 56 4.72 -5.76 -4.49
N ILE A 57 4.84 -4.85 -3.52
CA ILE A 57 4.47 -5.07 -2.12
C ILE A 57 3.61 -3.89 -1.68
N ASP A 58 2.41 -4.19 -1.21
CA ASP A 58 1.54 -3.20 -0.59
C ASP A 58 1.55 -3.36 0.93
N ILE A 59 1.98 -2.32 1.64
CA ILE A 59 2.12 -2.37 3.10
C ILE A 59 0.92 -1.80 3.85
N HIS A 60 -0.17 -1.43 3.12
CA HIS A 60 -1.37 -0.87 3.70
C HIS A 60 -2.63 -1.35 2.96
N THR A 61 -3.24 -2.42 3.47
CA THR A 61 -4.47 -2.99 2.91
C THR A 61 -5.46 -3.38 4.00
N HIS A 62 -6.75 -3.45 3.63
CA HIS A 62 -7.83 -3.94 4.49
C HIS A 62 -8.49 -5.15 3.84
N LEU A 63 -8.01 -6.35 4.13
CA LEU A 63 -8.56 -7.59 3.58
C LEU A 63 -9.85 -8.05 4.28
N ARG A 64 -10.32 -7.28 5.28
CA ARG A 64 -11.64 -7.41 5.90
C ARG A 64 -11.91 -8.71 6.66
N GLU A 65 -11.14 -9.75 6.48
CA GLU A 65 -11.23 -11.01 7.21
C GLU A 65 -10.31 -10.98 8.45
N PRO A 66 -10.85 -11.29 9.63
CA PRO A 66 -12.14 -11.91 9.90
C PRO A 66 -13.29 -10.92 10.12
N GLY A 67 -14.53 -11.39 9.88
CA GLY A 67 -15.78 -10.80 10.34
C GLY A 67 -16.40 -9.74 9.43
N GLN A 68 -15.79 -9.44 8.29
CA GLN A 68 -16.31 -8.51 7.29
C GLN A 68 -16.17 -9.08 5.86
N GLU A 69 -16.26 -10.41 5.73
CA GLU A 69 -15.99 -11.17 4.50
C GLU A 69 -16.98 -10.85 3.36
N ALA A 70 -18.10 -10.20 3.67
CA ALA A 70 -19.01 -9.66 2.65
C ALA A 70 -18.37 -8.53 1.84
N LYS A 71 -17.42 -7.78 2.42
CA LYS A 71 -16.70 -6.69 1.76
C LYS A 71 -15.46 -7.18 1.01
N GLU A 72 -14.71 -8.09 1.64
CA GLU A 72 -13.49 -8.71 1.11
C GLU A 72 -13.10 -9.91 1.98
N ASP A 73 -12.33 -10.86 1.42
CA ASP A 73 -11.67 -11.93 2.15
C ASP A 73 -10.24 -12.16 1.62
N PHE A 74 -9.47 -13.04 2.25
CA PHE A 74 -8.11 -13.32 1.81
C PHE A 74 -8.05 -13.85 0.39
N HIS A 75 -9.04 -14.65 -0.03
CA HIS A 75 -9.04 -15.21 -1.38
C HIS A 75 -9.20 -14.12 -2.45
N SER A 76 -10.28 -13.35 -2.36
CA SER A 76 -10.60 -12.31 -3.36
C SER A 76 -9.62 -11.13 -3.30
N GLY A 77 -9.22 -10.69 -2.10
CA GLY A 77 -8.24 -9.61 -1.95
C GLY A 77 -6.85 -9.99 -2.47
N THR A 78 -6.41 -11.25 -2.26
CA THR A 78 -5.14 -11.71 -2.82
C THR A 78 -5.20 -11.97 -4.33
N GLN A 79 -6.36 -12.32 -4.88
CA GLN A 79 -6.56 -12.34 -6.34
C GLN A 79 -6.47 -10.93 -6.93
N ALA A 80 -7.10 -9.93 -6.29
CA ALA A 80 -6.98 -8.53 -6.68
C ALA A 80 -5.52 -8.03 -6.62
N ALA A 81 -4.78 -8.43 -5.58
CA ALA A 81 -3.35 -8.15 -5.47
C ALA A 81 -2.56 -8.78 -6.63
N ALA A 82 -2.77 -10.07 -6.92
CA ALA A 82 -2.11 -10.74 -8.03
C ALA A 82 -2.41 -10.06 -9.38
N ALA A 83 -3.67 -9.67 -9.61
CA ALA A 83 -4.09 -8.96 -10.83
C ALA A 83 -3.43 -7.58 -10.95
N GLY A 84 -3.21 -6.88 -9.82
CA GLY A 84 -2.50 -5.60 -9.74
C GLY A 84 -0.97 -5.70 -9.84
N GLY A 85 -0.41 -6.93 -9.84
CA GLY A 85 1.04 -7.15 -9.88
C GLY A 85 1.70 -7.26 -8.50
N PHE A 86 0.93 -7.27 -7.43
CA PHE A 86 1.46 -7.45 -6.08
C PHE A 86 1.71 -8.92 -5.78
N THR A 87 2.86 -9.22 -5.22
CA THR A 87 3.24 -10.57 -4.76
C THR A 87 3.08 -10.75 -3.27
N ARG A 88 2.89 -9.63 -2.56
CA ARG A 88 2.72 -9.57 -1.12
C ARG A 88 1.87 -8.37 -0.73
N VAL A 89 1.02 -8.57 0.27
CA VAL A 89 0.22 -7.51 0.89
C VAL A 89 0.34 -7.58 2.40
N VAL A 90 0.23 -6.43 3.07
CA VAL A 90 0.21 -6.34 4.53
C VAL A 90 -1.16 -5.82 4.95
N THR A 91 -1.86 -6.56 5.79
CA THR A 91 -3.23 -6.22 6.18
C THR A 91 -3.32 -5.60 7.57
N MET A 92 -4.14 -4.55 7.68
CA MET A 92 -4.39 -3.79 8.91
C MET A 92 -5.20 -4.60 9.93
N ALA A 93 -5.13 -4.17 11.20
CA ALA A 93 -5.71 -4.87 12.36
C ALA A 93 -7.21 -4.63 12.57
N ASN A 94 -7.84 -3.70 11.84
CA ASN A 94 -9.20 -3.21 12.05
C ASN A 94 -10.31 -4.15 11.53
N THR A 95 -10.25 -5.38 11.94
CA THR A 95 -11.20 -6.47 11.63
C THR A 95 -12.18 -6.72 12.80
N ASN A 96 -13.04 -7.72 12.71
CA ASN A 96 -13.97 -8.10 13.76
C ASN A 96 -13.96 -9.64 13.97
N PRO A 97 -13.25 -10.15 15.00
CA PRO A 97 -12.55 -9.40 16.07
C PRO A 97 -11.30 -8.65 15.55
N VAL A 98 -10.89 -7.63 16.31
CA VAL A 98 -9.65 -6.88 16.06
C VAL A 98 -8.44 -7.80 16.24
N VAL A 99 -7.40 -7.61 15.42
CA VAL A 99 -6.15 -8.40 15.52
C VAL A 99 -5.28 -7.84 16.65
N ASP A 100 -5.67 -8.11 17.90
CA ASP A 100 -5.03 -7.58 19.12
C ASP A 100 -4.37 -8.65 20.01
N ASN A 101 -4.30 -9.90 19.55
CA ASN A 101 -3.68 -11.00 20.27
C ASN A 101 -3.01 -12.03 19.34
N ALA A 102 -2.01 -12.73 19.87
CA ALA A 102 -1.18 -13.69 19.13
C ALA A 102 -1.94 -14.94 18.63
N ALA A 103 -2.98 -15.38 19.33
CA ALA A 103 -3.74 -16.57 18.92
C ALA A 103 -4.49 -16.28 17.61
N LEU A 104 -5.11 -15.10 17.52
CA LEU A 104 -5.78 -14.66 16.31
C LEU A 104 -4.79 -14.49 15.15
N VAL A 105 -3.64 -13.85 15.37
CA VAL A 105 -2.58 -13.71 14.36
C VAL A 105 -2.21 -15.07 13.74
N ARG A 106 -1.89 -16.08 14.58
CA ARG A 106 -1.53 -17.42 14.07
C ARG A 106 -2.65 -18.08 13.28
N GLY A 107 -3.91 -17.91 13.73
CA GLY A 107 -5.08 -18.42 13.02
C GLY A 107 -5.25 -17.81 11.65
N LEU A 108 -5.13 -16.49 11.55
CA LEU A 108 -5.27 -15.76 10.30
C LEU A 108 -4.11 -16.01 9.33
N GLN A 109 -2.88 -16.12 9.82
CA GLN A 109 -1.74 -16.54 9.00
C GLN A 109 -2.02 -17.88 8.33
N LYS A 110 -2.53 -18.86 9.12
CA LYS A 110 -2.86 -20.18 8.56
C LYS A 110 -4.00 -20.11 7.55
N GLN A 111 -5.02 -19.30 7.80
CA GLN A 111 -6.12 -19.09 6.86
C GLN A 111 -5.64 -18.48 5.56
N ALA A 112 -4.82 -17.42 5.63
CA ALA A 112 -4.25 -16.76 4.46
C ALA A 112 -3.34 -17.70 3.63
N GLU A 113 -2.54 -18.56 4.28
CA GLU A 113 -1.75 -19.59 3.59
C GLU A 113 -2.63 -20.59 2.81
N LEU A 114 -3.82 -20.90 3.31
CA LEU A 114 -4.71 -21.88 2.68
C LEU A 114 -5.53 -21.32 1.53
N THR A 115 -5.89 -20.04 1.58
CA THR A 115 -6.85 -19.42 0.66
C THR A 115 -6.24 -18.36 -0.25
N GLY A 116 -5.14 -17.75 0.16
CA GLY A 116 -4.49 -16.68 -0.58
C GLY A 116 -3.68 -17.17 -1.77
N VAL A 117 -3.60 -16.35 -2.82
CA VAL A 117 -2.77 -16.60 -4.01
C VAL A 117 -1.47 -15.82 -3.99
N VAL A 118 -1.38 -14.75 -3.18
CA VAL A 118 -0.15 -14.02 -2.88
C VAL A 118 0.13 -14.06 -1.38
N LYS A 119 1.32 -13.63 -0.96
CA LYS A 119 1.72 -13.63 0.46
C LYS A 119 0.96 -12.56 1.23
N VAL A 120 0.52 -12.90 2.44
CA VAL A 120 -0.17 -11.98 3.35
C VAL A 120 0.62 -11.86 4.65
N GLU A 121 1.00 -10.64 5.00
CA GLU A 121 1.59 -10.30 6.29
C GLU A 121 0.55 -9.53 7.14
N PHE A 122 0.74 -9.56 8.45
CA PHE A 122 -0.24 -9.02 9.38
C PHE A 122 0.36 -7.89 10.22
N ILE A 123 -0.44 -6.85 10.42
CA ILE A 123 -0.23 -5.81 11.41
C ILE A 123 -1.06 -6.16 12.64
N GLY A 124 -0.47 -6.04 13.83
CA GLY A 124 -1.18 -6.17 15.09
C GLY A 124 -1.70 -4.81 15.58
N ALA A 125 -2.80 -4.80 16.32
CA ALA A 125 -3.30 -3.59 16.95
C ALA A 125 -2.31 -3.02 17.98
N VAL A 126 -2.25 -1.69 18.10
CA VAL A 126 -1.54 -1.00 19.19
C VAL A 126 -2.33 -1.11 20.48
N SER A 127 -3.65 -0.92 20.40
CA SER A 127 -4.54 -0.97 21.55
C SER A 127 -5.56 -2.10 21.47
N LYS A 128 -5.96 -2.63 22.61
CA LYS A 128 -7.05 -3.62 22.71
C LYS A 128 -8.33 -3.04 22.11
N GLY A 129 -8.92 -3.79 21.17
CA GLY A 129 -10.14 -3.39 20.50
C GLY A 129 -10.05 -2.06 19.73
N LEU A 130 -8.86 -1.53 19.45
CA LEU A 130 -8.62 -0.21 18.83
C LEU A 130 -9.21 0.95 19.66
N GLU A 131 -9.28 0.82 20.98
CA GLU A 131 -9.89 1.84 21.85
C GLU A 131 -8.93 2.95 22.30
N GLY A 132 -7.62 2.82 22.04
CA GLY A 132 -6.60 3.80 22.47
C GLY A 132 -6.42 3.91 23.98
N LYS A 133 -6.88 2.94 24.78
CA LYS A 133 -6.91 2.97 26.25
C LYS A 133 -5.89 2.04 26.91
N GLU A 134 -5.79 0.83 26.44
CA GLU A 134 -4.93 -0.22 26.95
C GLU A 134 -4.11 -0.82 25.81
N LEU A 135 -2.81 -1.02 26.00
CA LEU A 135 -1.95 -1.65 25.00
C LEU A 135 -2.43 -3.09 24.73
N ALA A 136 -2.43 -3.48 23.47
CA ALA A 136 -2.60 -4.85 23.04
C ALA A 136 -1.39 -5.71 23.47
N GLU A 137 -1.47 -7.00 23.26
CA GLU A 137 -0.39 -7.97 23.58
C GLU A 137 0.71 -7.88 22.50
N MET A 138 1.31 -6.68 22.33
CA MET A 138 2.25 -6.39 21.25
C MET A 138 3.45 -7.34 21.23
N GLY A 139 3.98 -7.73 22.40
CA GLY A 139 5.09 -8.66 22.51
C GLY A 139 4.75 -10.03 21.96
N ASP A 140 3.64 -10.61 22.39
CA ASP A 140 3.18 -11.93 21.95
C ASP A 140 2.81 -11.93 20.45
N MET A 141 2.24 -10.82 19.96
CA MET A 141 1.98 -10.64 18.53
C MET A 141 3.26 -10.50 17.71
N ALA A 142 4.29 -9.81 18.23
CA ALA A 142 5.60 -9.74 17.58
C ALA A 142 6.24 -11.12 17.46
N GLU A 143 6.16 -11.95 18.49
CA GLU A 143 6.62 -13.36 18.48
C GLU A 143 5.77 -14.22 17.52
N ALA A 144 4.48 -13.91 17.37
CA ALA A 144 3.61 -14.56 16.39
C ALA A 144 3.91 -14.15 14.94
N GLY A 145 4.73 -13.10 14.74
CA GLY A 145 5.23 -12.73 13.41
C GLY A 145 4.54 -11.54 12.77
N VAL A 146 3.78 -10.70 13.50
CA VAL A 146 3.29 -9.44 12.92
C VAL A 146 4.46 -8.56 12.48
N VAL A 147 4.30 -7.81 11.38
CA VAL A 147 5.38 -7.00 10.81
C VAL A 147 5.46 -5.59 11.39
N ALA A 148 4.35 -5.05 11.86
CA ALA A 148 4.22 -3.72 12.47
C ALA A 148 3.01 -3.68 13.41
N PHE A 149 2.74 -2.52 14.03
CA PHE A 149 1.57 -2.27 14.86
C PHE A 149 0.82 -1.03 14.37
N SER A 150 -0.52 -1.08 14.35
CA SER A 150 -1.38 0.04 13.96
C SER A 150 -2.78 -0.08 14.57
N ASP A 151 -3.34 1.04 14.94
CA ASP A 151 -4.78 1.18 15.18
C ASP A 151 -5.50 1.77 13.95
N ASP A 152 -4.94 1.62 12.74
CA ASP A 152 -5.42 2.25 11.53
C ASP A 152 -6.94 2.18 11.34
N GLY A 153 -7.46 3.26 10.78
CA GLY A 153 -8.85 3.65 10.80
C GLY A 153 -9.22 4.43 12.07
N HIS A 154 -8.36 4.40 13.12
CA HIS A 154 -8.52 5.15 14.35
C HIS A 154 -7.21 5.87 14.70
N TYR A 155 -7.34 7.13 15.08
CA TYR A 155 -6.20 7.91 15.56
C TYR A 155 -5.93 7.60 17.03
N VAL A 156 -4.67 7.37 17.39
CA VAL A 156 -4.25 7.24 18.79
C VAL A 156 -4.13 8.64 19.42
N GLU A 157 -5.25 9.18 19.93
CA GLU A 157 -5.33 10.55 20.42
C GLU A 157 -4.41 10.85 21.61
N ASN A 158 -4.24 9.89 22.52
CA ASN A 158 -3.53 10.10 23.78
C ASN A 158 -2.00 10.04 23.56
N ALA A 159 -1.34 11.19 23.66
CA ALA A 159 0.11 11.29 23.48
C ALA A 159 0.92 10.42 24.47
N ALA A 160 0.47 10.26 25.71
CA ALA A 160 1.15 9.40 26.68
C ALA A 160 0.97 7.91 26.36
N PHE A 161 -0.13 7.56 25.73
CA PHE A 161 -0.37 6.22 25.23
C PHE A 161 0.51 5.92 24.00
N MET A 162 0.53 6.81 23.01
CA MET A 162 1.39 6.69 21.82
C MET A 162 2.87 6.61 22.20
N ARG A 163 3.30 7.42 23.16
CA ARG A 163 4.66 7.32 23.72
C ARG A 163 4.98 5.89 24.19
N ARG A 164 4.10 5.29 25.01
CA ARG A 164 4.32 3.92 25.49
C ARG A 164 4.32 2.90 24.37
N ALA A 165 3.45 3.08 23.37
CA ALA A 165 3.42 2.22 22.18
C ALA A 165 4.75 2.27 21.42
N LEU A 166 5.32 3.45 21.20
CA LEU A 166 6.62 3.61 20.56
C LEU A 166 7.77 3.01 21.38
N GLU A 167 7.79 3.25 22.71
CA GLU A 167 8.78 2.66 23.62
C GLU A 167 8.71 1.12 23.61
N TYR A 168 7.48 0.55 23.63
CA TYR A 168 7.27 -0.89 23.68
C TYR A 168 7.54 -1.57 22.33
N SER A 169 7.05 -1.02 21.22
CA SER A 169 7.29 -1.57 19.88
C SER A 169 8.78 -1.62 19.51
N SER A 170 9.56 -0.65 19.98
CA SER A 170 11.00 -0.59 19.73
C SER A 170 11.77 -1.78 20.34
N MET A 171 11.27 -2.39 21.42
CA MET A 171 11.85 -3.59 22.02
C MET A 171 11.84 -4.79 21.05
N PHE A 172 10.89 -4.82 20.13
CA PHE A 172 10.74 -5.87 19.11
C PHE A 172 11.24 -5.42 17.74
N ASN A 173 11.83 -4.21 17.69
CA ASN A 173 12.31 -3.61 16.44
C ASN A 173 11.20 -3.50 15.38
N LYS A 174 10.01 -3.13 15.81
CA LYS A 174 8.82 -2.92 15.00
C LYS A 174 8.42 -1.45 15.00
N MET A 175 7.86 -0.98 13.88
CA MET A 175 7.31 0.37 13.80
C MET A 175 5.86 0.42 14.29
N VAL A 176 5.43 1.60 14.71
CA VAL A 176 4.02 1.96 14.88
C VAL A 176 3.60 2.74 13.63
N ILE A 177 2.52 2.33 13.01
CA ILE A 177 1.89 3.03 11.88
C ILE A 177 0.70 3.80 12.44
N ASP A 178 0.64 5.11 12.22
CA ASP A 178 -0.45 5.95 12.74
C ASP A 178 -1.26 6.59 11.62
N HIS A 179 -2.58 6.39 11.67
CA HIS A 179 -3.57 7.16 10.92
C HIS A 179 -3.68 8.54 11.56
N ALA A 180 -2.74 9.41 11.22
CA ALA A 180 -2.51 10.68 11.90
C ALA A 180 -3.58 11.72 11.54
N GLU A 181 -4.64 11.82 12.34
CA GLU A 181 -5.72 12.78 12.12
C GLU A 181 -6.36 13.24 13.44
N ASP A 182 -6.27 14.52 13.76
CA ASP A 182 -6.98 15.06 14.91
C ASP A 182 -8.49 15.08 14.68
N ILE A 183 -9.18 14.10 15.29
CA ILE A 183 -10.62 13.88 15.10
C ILE A 183 -11.48 15.03 15.64
N THR A 184 -10.95 15.88 16.51
CA THR A 184 -11.70 17.05 17.03
C THR A 184 -11.93 18.09 15.94
N LEU A 185 -11.05 18.14 14.94
CA LEU A 185 -11.12 19.04 13.79
C LEU A 185 -11.85 18.43 12.59
N THR A 186 -11.92 17.09 12.50
CA THR A 186 -12.47 16.41 11.32
C THR A 186 -13.86 15.83 11.54
N LYS A 187 -14.41 16.00 12.74
CA LYS A 187 -15.75 15.50 13.08
C LYS A 187 -16.81 16.00 12.10
N ASN A 188 -17.56 15.06 11.53
CA ASN A 188 -18.59 15.30 10.51
C ASN A 188 -18.05 15.88 9.17
N GLY A 189 -16.75 15.92 8.96
CA GLY A 189 -16.16 16.28 7.69
C GLY A 189 -16.14 15.12 6.69
N HIS A 190 -16.35 15.42 5.40
CA HIS A 190 -16.50 14.40 4.36
C HIS A 190 -15.52 14.53 3.21
N MET A 191 -14.89 15.69 3.04
CA MET A 191 -13.93 16.00 1.99
C MET A 191 -12.89 17.00 2.46
N HIS A 192 -11.90 17.33 1.65
CA HIS A 192 -10.94 18.39 1.95
C HIS A 192 -11.63 19.72 2.24
N GLU A 193 -11.24 20.40 3.34
CA GLU A 193 -11.67 21.75 3.63
C GLU A 193 -10.96 22.74 2.71
N GLY A 194 -11.70 23.38 1.82
CA GLY A 194 -11.18 24.30 0.83
C GLY A 194 -12.29 24.96 0.01
N ILE A 195 -11.91 25.52 -1.13
CA ILE A 195 -12.84 26.23 -2.02
C ILE A 195 -13.96 25.29 -2.49
N VAL A 196 -13.60 24.05 -2.89
CA VAL A 196 -14.58 23.08 -3.41
C VAL A 196 -15.59 22.69 -2.33
N SER A 197 -15.17 22.38 -1.10
CA SER A 197 -16.10 22.03 -0.03
C SER A 197 -17.03 23.18 0.34
N TYR A 198 -16.52 24.43 0.31
CA TYR A 198 -17.32 25.62 0.54
C TYR A 198 -18.39 25.80 -0.55
N GLU A 199 -18.02 25.69 -1.82
CA GLU A 199 -18.93 25.82 -2.95
C GLU A 199 -20.00 24.73 -2.97
N LEU A 200 -19.65 23.51 -2.55
CA LEU A 200 -20.57 22.38 -2.48
C LEU A 200 -21.43 22.36 -1.21
N GLY A 201 -21.11 23.22 -0.22
CA GLY A 201 -21.81 23.20 1.08
C GLY A 201 -21.55 21.93 1.90
N VAL A 202 -20.43 21.23 1.65
CA VAL A 202 -20.04 20.01 2.36
C VAL A 202 -19.05 20.36 3.47
N ILE A 203 -19.25 19.81 4.67
CA ILE A 203 -18.34 20.01 5.79
C ILE A 203 -16.97 19.45 5.45
N GLY A 204 -15.94 20.30 5.55
CA GLY A 204 -14.56 19.95 5.22
C GLY A 204 -13.82 19.25 6.37
N ARG A 205 -12.72 18.59 6.02
CA ARG A 205 -11.69 18.05 6.91
C ARG A 205 -10.41 18.84 6.65
N PRO A 206 -10.03 19.77 7.56
CA PRO A 206 -8.89 20.64 7.32
C PRO A 206 -7.56 19.85 7.32
N ALA A 207 -6.62 20.26 6.47
CA ALA A 207 -5.30 19.60 6.39
C ALA A 207 -4.52 19.70 7.70
N VAL A 208 -4.75 20.77 8.46
CA VAL A 208 -4.10 20.98 9.78
C VAL A 208 -4.43 19.89 10.80
N ALA A 209 -5.51 19.12 10.61
CA ALA A 209 -5.82 17.98 11.47
C ALA A 209 -4.76 16.87 11.35
N GLU A 210 -4.30 16.60 10.14
CA GLU A 210 -3.17 15.71 9.86
C GLU A 210 -1.87 16.32 10.37
N ASP A 211 -1.63 17.60 10.07
CA ASP A 211 -0.40 18.30 10.45
C ASP A 211 -0.15 18.28 11.97
N LEU A 212 -1.20 18.50 12.79
CA LEU A 212 -1.10 18.49 14.27
C LEU A 212 -0.78 17.07 14.80
N ALA A 213 -1.43 16.07 14.28
CA ALA A 213 -1.19 14.69 14.67
C ALA A 213 0.24 14.27 14.33
N VAL A 214 0.69 14.54 13.10
CA VAL A 214 2.05 14.23 12.64
C VAL A 214 3.11 14.99 13.44
N ALA A 215 2.88 16.27 13.74
CA ALA A 215 3.81 17.04 14.58
C ALA A 215 3.99 16.39 15.96
N ARG A 216 2.91 15.95 16.60
CA ARG A 216 2.95 15.20 17.87
C ARG A 216 3.78 13.93 17.72
N ASP A 217 3.55 13.15 16.68
CA ASP A 217 4.19 11.84 16.47
C ASP A 217 5.69 12.00 16.22
N ILE A 218 6.10 12.98 15.44
CA ILE A 218 7.51 13.30 15.22
C ILE A 218 8.20 13.66 16.56
N LEU A 219 7.58 14.48 17.40
CA LEU A 219 8.12 14.84 18.72
C LEU A 219 8.22 13.63 19.65
N LEU A 220 7.27 12.71 19.60
CA LEU A 220 7.31 11.48 20.38
C LEU A 220 8.38 10.51 19.87
N SER A 221 8.55 10.40 18.55
CA SER A 221 9.64 9.62 17.94
C SER A 221 11.01 10.21 18.33
N GLU A 222 11.19 11.55 18.28
CA GLU A 222 12.42 12.22 18.71
C GLU A 222 12.73 11.93 20.18
N MET A 223 11.70 11.94 21.05
CA MET A 223 11.85 11.69 22.48
C MET A 223 12.17 10.25 22.83
N THR A 224 11.55 9.28 22.14
CA THR A 224 11.64 7.85 22.48
C THR A 224 12.68 7.09 21.67
N GLY A 225 13.06 7.61 20.49
CA GLY A 225 13.82 6.87 19.48
C GLY A 225 13.00 5.81 18.73
N GLY A 226 11.71 5.66 19.07
CA GLY A 226 10.81 4.70 18.46
C GLY A 226 10.52 5.04 17.00
N HIS A 227 10.31 4.02 16.17
CA HIS A 227 9.98 4.19 14.76
C HIS A 227 8.50 4.48 14.59
N ILE A 228 8.17 5.70 14.13
CA ILE A 228 6.83 6.08 13.69
C ILE A 228 6.76 6.09 12.16
N HIS A 229 5.73 5.49 11.62
CA HIS A 229 5.39 5.54 10.20
C HIS A 229 4.04 6.24 10.03
N ILE A 230 4.03 7.33 9.29
CA ILE A 230 2.82 8.09 9.03
C ILE A 230 2.10 7.47 7.84
N ALA A 231 0.92 6.93 8.08
CA ALA A 231 0.09 6.32 7.05
C ALA A 231 -0.43 7.36 6.05
N HIS A 232 -0.58 6.96 4.80
CA HIS A 232 -1.29 7.65 3.70
C HIS A 232 -1.26 9.19 3.77
N VAL A 233 -0.07 9.81 3.89
CA VAL A 233 0.07 11.27 3.98
C VAL A 233 -0.64 11.98 2.82
N SER A 234 -1.30 13.08 3.14
CA SER A 234 -2.09 13.86 2.19
C SER A 234 -1.79 15.37 2.23
N SER A 235 -1.23 15.88 3.33
CA SER A 235 -0.93 17.29 3.51
C SER A 235 0.47 17.67 3.06
N LYS A 236 0.60 18.81 2.35
CA LYS A 236 1.89 19.39 1.99
C LYS A 236 2.76 19.75 3.20
N ASN A 237 2.13 20.19 4.30
CA ASN A 237 2.86 20.52 5.52
C ASN A 237 3.40 19.28 6.21
N THR A 238 2.63 18.17 6.20
CA THR A 238 3.10 16.86 6.66
C THR A 238 4.36 16.43 5.91
N VAL A 239 4.38 16.55 4.59
CA VAL A 239 5.57 16.22 3.78
C VAL A 239 6.78 17.05 4.22
N ASP A 240 6.60 18.36 4.43
CA ASP A 240 7.68 19.23 4.89
C ASP A 240 8.17 18.88 6.32
N MET A 241 7.25 18.54 7.23
CA MET A 241 7.60 18.09 8.58
C MET A 241 8.39 16.78 8.58
N VAL A 242 7.95 15.78 7.78
CA VAL A 242 8.68 14.50 7.63
C VAL A 242 10.06 14.74 7.01
N ARG A 243 10.16 15.60 5.99
CA ARG A 243 11.44 15.97 5.36
C ARG A 243 12.43 16.52 6.40
N ARG A 244 11.97 17.44 7.25
CA ARG A 244 12.79 18.02 8.32
C ARG A 244 13.14 16.99 9.39
N ALA A 245 12.22 16.09 9.74
CA ALA A 245 12.48 15.01 10.70
C ALA A 245 13.57 14.06 10.20
N LYS A 246 13.46 13.63 8.94
CA LYS A 246 14.48 12.77 8.28
C LYS A 246 15.83 13.47 8.19
N ALA A 247 15.87 14.78 7.86
CA ALA A 247 17.10 15.56 7.81
C ALA A 247 17.80 15.65 9.18
N LYS A 248 17.07 15.54 10.29
CA LYS A 248 17.61 15.43 11.64
C LYS A 248 18.04 13.99 12.01
N GLY A 249 17.82 13.01 11.16
CA GLY A 249 18.10 11.60 11.43
C GLY A 249 17.08 10.92 12.37
N LEU A 250 15.87 11.46 12.51
CA LEU A 250 14.82 10.86 13.31
C LEU A 250 14.25 9.61 12.64
N ASN A 251 13.78 8.68 13.44
CA ASN A 251 13.22 7.42 12.97
C ASN A 251 11.74 7.59 12.54
N VAL A 252 11.55 8.41 11.51
CA VAL A 252 10.25 8.78 10.95
C VAL A 252 10.21 8.40 9.48
N THR A 253 9.17 7.67 9.08
CA THR A 253 8.88 7.30 7.69
C THR A 253 7.43 7.57 7.35
N CYS A 254 7.07 7.57 6.07
CA CYS A 254 5.69 7.78 5.64
C CYS A 254 5.40 7.14 4.29
N GLU A 255 4.12 6.99 3.99
CA GLU A 255 3.62 6.43 2.75
C GLU A 255 2.54 7.32 2.13
N VAL A 256 2.27 7.14 0.84
CA VAL A 256 1.23 7.86 0.11
C VAL A 256 0.42 6.90 -0.74
N THR A 257 -0.88 7.15 -0.88
CA THR A 257 -1.71 6.32 -1.76
C THR A 257 -1.55 6.73 -3.23
N SER A 258 -1.67 5.76 -4.13
CA SER A 258 -1.72 6.02 -5.58
C SER A 258 -2.87 6.97 -5.96
N GLN A 259 -3.92 7.04 -5.17
CA GLN A 259 -5.08 7.90 -5.37
C GLN A 259 -4.79 9.37 -5.03
N HIS A 260 -4.09 9.63 -3.91
CA HIS A 260 -3.65 10.98 -3.57
C HIS A 260 -2.66 11.56 -4.61
N LEU A 261 -1.95 10.70 -5.33
CA LEU A 261 -1.10 11.11 -6.46
C LEU A 261 -1.90 11.39 -7.74
N SER A 262 -3.11 10.85 -7.86
CA SER A 262 -3.91 10.86 -9.09
C SER A 262 -4.98 11.94 -9.13
N PHE A 263 -5.61 12.23 -8.00
CA PHE A 263 -6.82 13.03 -7.92
C PHE A 263 -6.63 14.29 -7.09
N THR A 264 -7.50 15.27 -7.36
CA THR A 264 -7.70 16.47 -6.54
C THR A 264 -9.15 16.56 -6.09
N ASP A 265 -9.44 17.46 -5.14
CA ASP A 265 -10.79 17.71 -4.63
C ASP A 265 -11.79 18.15 -5.72
N GLU A 266 -11.31 18.61 -6.87
CA GLU A 266 -12.14 18.92 -8.05
C GLU A 266 -12.97 17.72 -8.54
N TYR A 267 -12.47 16.49 -8.36
CA TYR A 267 -13.20 15.25 -8.73
C TYR A 267 -14.43 14.99 -7.85
N LEU A 268 -14.56 15.68 -6.72
CA LEU A 268 -15.69 15.52 -5.81
C LEU A 268 -16.88 16.45 -6.16
N ARG A 269 -16.76 17.30 -7.17
CA ARG A 269 -17.82 18.24 -7.56
C ARG A 269 -19.15 17.56 -7.94
N GLU A 270 -19.13 16.31 -8.34
CA GLU A 270 -20.31 15.53 -8.69
C GLU A 270 -20.85 14.70 -7.52
N TYR A 271 -20.33 14.89 -6.30
CA TYR A 271 -20.69 14.12 -5.10
C TYR A 271 -20.58 12.60 -5.26
N ASN A 272 -19.69 12.13 -6.16
CA ASN A 272 -19.49 10.71 -6.40
C ASN A 272 -18.80 10.05 -5.19
N PRO A 273 -19.48 9.13 -4.46
CA PRO A 273 -18.91 8.48 -3.28
C PRO A 273 -17.73 7.55 -3.59
N ALA A 274 -17.48 7.20 -4.85
CA ALA A 274 -16.29 6.45 -5.25
C ALA A 274 -14.99 7.19 -4.97
N PHE A 275 -15.02 8.53 -4.84
CA PHE A 275 -13.85 9.35 -4.49
C PHE A 275 -13.71 9.63 -2.98
N LYS A 276 -14.64 9.12 -2.15
CA LYS A 276 -14.64 9.38 -0.71
C LYS A 276 -13.67 8.46 0.02
N MET A 277 -12.65 9.06 0.64
CA MET A 277 -11.62 8.38 1.43
C MET A 277 -11.17 9.23 2.64
N ALA A 278 -10.39 8.64 3.53
CA ALA A 278 -9.79 9.30 4.69
C ALA A 278 -8.31 8.88 4.81
N PRO A 279 -7.38 9.86 4.83
CA PRO A 279 -7.60 11.30 4.66
C PRO A 279 -8.20 11.63 3.29
N PRO A 280 -8.87 12.80 3.15
CA PRO A 280 -9.55 13.14 1.91
C PRO A 280 -8.56 13.47 0.79
N ILE A 281 -8.99 13.26 -0.46
CA ILE A 281 -8.33 13.81 -1.64
C ILE A 281 -8.31 15.33 -1.50
N ARG A 282 -7.10 15.95 -1.62
CA ARG A 282 -6.89 17.37 -1.38
C ARG A 282 -6.70 18.17 -2.67
N SER A 283 -6.47 19.48 -2.53
CA SER A 283 -6.20 20.38 -3.65
C SER A 283 -4.86 20.07 -4.35
N GLU A 284 -4.68 20.65 -5.54
CA GLU A 284 -3.54 20.39 -6.41
C GLU A 284 -2.19 20.71 -5.77
N ASP A 285 -2.09 21.76 -4.94
CA ASP A 285 -0.85 22.11 -4.25
C ASP A 285 -0.40 21.05 -3.23
N HIS A 286 -1.35 20.35 -2.61
CA HIS A 286 -1.06 19.17 -1.79
C HIS A 286 -0.56 18.01 -2.65
N ARG A 287 -1.27 17.68 -3.74
CA ARG A 287 -0.88 16.61 -4.66
C ARG A 287 0.53 16.82 -5.23
N GLN A 288 0.88 18.03 -5.61
CA GLN A 288 2.22 18.35 -6.10
C GLN A 288 3.29 18.14 -5.01
N ALA A 289 3.02 18.53 -3.76
CA ALA A 289 3.94 18.30 -2.66
C ALA A 289 4.18 16.80 -2.39
N LEU A 290 3.16 15.95 -2.57
CA LEU A 290 3.30 14.50 -2.46
C LEU A 290 4.23 13.94 -3.57
N LEU A 291 4.05 14.38 -4.82
CA LEU A 291 4.91 13.98 -5.94
C LEU A 291 6.37 14.41 -5.71
N GLU A 292 6.60 15.65 -5.25
CA GLU A 292 7.96 16.11 -4.91
C GLU A 292 8.54 15.34 -3.72
N GLY A 293 7.71 14.98 -2.72
CA GLY A 293 8.13 14.16 -1.58
C GLY A 293 8.57 12.75 -1.97
N LEU A 294 7.97 12.15 -3.01
CA LEU A 294 8.45 10.89 -3.58
C LEU A 294 9.76 11.07 -4.35
N LYS A 295 9.87 12.14 -5.15
CA LYS A 295 11.07 12.41 -5.97
C LYS A 295 12.31 12.63 -5.11
N ASP A 296 12.19 13.34 -4.01
CA ASP A 296 13.31 13.66 -3.10
C ASP A 296 13.55 12.59 -2.01
N GLY A 297 12.71 11.54 -1.94
CA GLY A 297 12.84 10.45 -0.97
C GLY A 297 12.29 10.78 0.42
N THR A 298 11.55 11.86 0.55
CA THR A 298 10.81 12.18 1.81
C THR A 298 9.73 11.16 2.07
N ILE A 299 8.95 10.79 1.04
CA ILE A 299 7.94 9.73 1.11
C ILE A 299 8.60 8.41 0.73
N ASP A 300 8.40 7.39 1.55
CA ASP A 300 9.10 6.11 1.46
C ASP A 300 8.40 5.10 0.56
N ALA A 301 7.07 5.03 0.60
CA ALA A 301 6.32 3.99 -0.09
C ALA A 301 5.08 4.55 -0.81
N ILE A 302 4.70 3.88 -1.89
CA ILE A 302 3.41 4.05 -2.56
C ILE A 302 2.57 2.82 -2.23
N ILE A 303 1.39 3.05 -1.64
CA ILE A 303 0.47 2.03 -1.17
C ILE A 303 -0.91 2.20 -1.81
N THR A 304 -1.81 1.27 -1.56
CA THR A 304 -3.16 1.38 -2.09
C THR A 304 -4.17 1.92 -1.09
N ASP A 305 -3.99 1.67 0.18
CA ASP A 305 -5.08 1.78 1.16
C ASP A 305 -6.35 1.08 0.60
N HIS A 306 -6.14 -0.17 0.13
CA HIS A 306 -7.24 -0.98 -0.40
C HIS A 306 -8.25 -1.25 0.69
N ALA A 307 -9.35 -0.49 0.68
CA ALA A 307 -10.38 -0.47 1.70
C ALA A 307 -11.77 -0.74 1.09
N PRO A 308 -12.00 -1.99 0.62
CA PRO A 308 -13.23 -2.36 -0.08
C PRO A 308 -14.45 -2.27 0.82
N HIS A 309 -15.58 -1.93 0.20
CA HIS A 309 -16.91 -1.90 0.79
C HIS A 309 -17.88 -2.69 -0.08
N ALA A 310 -18.92 -3.25 0.54
CA ALA A 310 -20.03 -3.82 -0.20
C ALA A 310 -20.73 -2.73 -1.03
N TYR A 311 -21.29 -3.12 -2.18
CA TYR A 311 -21.89 -2.15 -3.11
C TYR A 311 -22.94 -1.30 -2.43
N GLU A 312 -23.84 -1.92 -1.65
CA GLU A 312 -24.92 -1.27 -0.92
C GLU A 312 -24.44 -0.29 0.14
N GLU A 313 -23.23 -0.44 0.69
CA GLU A 313 -22.67 0.53 1.63
C GLU A 313 -22.17 1.80 0.92
N LYS A 314 -21.72 1.67 -0.31
CA LYS A 314 -21.24 2.81 -1.12
C LYS A 314 -22.33 3.44 -1.97
N ASP A 315 -23.45 2.74 -2.22
CA ASP A 315 -24.61 3.25 -2.97
C ASP A 315 -25.50 4.13 -2.07
N HIS A 316 -24.88 5.17 -1.52
CA HIS A 316 -25.49 6.17 -0.68
C HIS A 316 -25.07 7.57 -1.10
N GLU A 317 -25.77 8.58 -0.58
CA GLU A 317 -25.36 9.97 -0.71
C GLU A 317 -23.92 10.16 -0.22
N PHE A 318 -23.17 11.05 -0.87
CA PHE A 318 -21.76 11.28 -0.59
C PHE A 318 -21.45 11.42 0.92
N CYS A 319 -22.23 12.19 1.66
CA CYS A 319 -22.00 12.40 3.09
C CYS A 319 -22.27 11.14 3.94
N CYS A 320 -23.15 10.24 3.47
CA CYS A 320 -23.52 9.01 4.18
C CYS A 320 -22.63 7.82 3.83
N ALA A 321 -22.08 7.78 2.62
CA ALA A 321 -21.20 6.71 2.18
C ALA A 321 -19.94 6.60 3.06
N PRO A 322 -19.45 5.37 3.37
CA PRO A 322 -18.20 5.18 4.11
C PRO A 322 -16.97 5.63 3.30
N ASN A 323 -15.87 5.92 3.99
CA ASN A 323 -14.58 6.18 3.37
C ASN A 323 -13.94 4.88 2.87
N GLY A 324 -13.22 4.95 1.75
CA GLY A 324 -12.47 3.82 1.19
C GLY A 324 -13.09 3.22 -0.08
N PHE A 325 -12.26 2.53 -0.84
CA PHE A 325 -12.59 1.87 -2.10
C PHE A 325 -11.48 0.85 -2.45
N SER A 326 -11.68 0.09 -3.53
CA SER A 326 -10.70 -0.91 -3.98
C SER A 326 -9.59 -0.27 -4.80
N GLY A 327 -8.33 -0.47 -4.42
CA GLY A 327 -7.15 0.16 -5.01
C GLY A 327 -6.15 -0.81 -5.65
N LEU A 328 -6.07 -2.08 -5.23
CA LEU A 328 -5.02 -3.02 -5.63
C LEU A 328 -4.90 -3.19 -7.16
N GLU A 329 -6.01 -3.39 -7.86
CA GLU A 329 -6.00 -3.68 -9.30
C GLU A 329 -5.71 -2.46 -10.18
N THR A 330 -5.72 -1.25 -9.61
CA THR A 330 -5.51 0.00 -10.36
C THR A 330 -4.25 0.76 -9.95
N SER A 331 -3.63 0.42 -8.83
CA SER A 331 -2.53 1.21 -8.24
C SER A 331 -1.34 1.35 -9.17
N LEU A 332 -0.83 0.26 -9.76
CA LEU A 332 0.29 0.33 -10.71
C LEU A 332 -0.03 1.26 -11.89
N ALA A 333 -1.21 1.10 -12.50
CA ALA A 333 -1.66 1.94 -13.61
C ALA A 333 -1.82 3.39 -13.18
N ALA A 334 -2.37 3.66 -12.00
CA ALA A 334 -2.49 5.01 -11.44
C ALA A 334 -1.12 5.69 -11.30
N VAL A 335 -0.13 4.97 -10.78
CA VAL A 335 1.25 5.47 -10.63
C VAL A 335 1.91 5.73 -11.99
N ILE A 336 1.81 4.79 -12.93
CA ILE A 336 2.37 4.94 -14.28
C ILE A 336 1.71 6.12 -15.02
N THR A 337 0.41 6.29 -14.91
CA THR A 337 -0.32 7.38 -15.55
C THR A 337 0.03 8.75 -14.94
N ASN A 338 0.06 8.85 -13.61
CA ASN A 338 0.06 10.15 -12.94
C ASN A 338 1.40 10.54 -12.32
N ALA A 339 2.24 9.57 -11.93
CA ALA A 339 3.47 9.82 -11.18
C ALA A 339 4.76 9.41 -11.93
N TYR A 340 4.71 8.68 -13.04
CA TYR A 340 5.88 8.30 -13.85
C TYR A 340 6.06 9.20 -15.06
N GLY A 341 7.31 9.52 -15.43
CA GLY A 341 7.63 10.27 -16.66
C GLY A 341 8.84 11.20 -16.51
N PRO A 342 9.19 11.98 -17.56
CA PRO A 342 10.43 12.77 -17.62
C PRO A 342 10.63 13.76 -16.45
N ASP A 343 9.56 14.43 -16.02
CA ASP A 343 9.62 15.40 -14.91
C ASP A 343 9.03 14.85 -13.61
N LYS A 344 8.76 13.54 -13.57
CA LYS A 344 8.16 12.81 -12.47
C LYS A 344 9.14 11.74 -11.96
N LEU A 345 8.62 10.63 -11.42
CA LEU A 345 9.43 9.52 -11.00
C LEU A 345 10.08 8.79 -12.18
N SER A 346 11.31 8.35 -12.03
CA SER A 346 11.91 7.35 -12.90
C SER A 346 11.32 5.96 -12.64
N ILE A 347 11.52 5.03 -13.58
CA ILE A 347 11.07 3.65 -13.39
C ILE A 347 11.75 2.97 -12.18
N ASP A 348 13.00 3.30 -11.91
CA ASP A 348 13.71 2.81 -10.73
C ASP A 348 13.05 3.31 -9.43
N GLN A 349 12.62 4.58 -9.38
CA GLN A 349 11.90 5.12 -8.23
C GLN A 349 10.52 4.49 -8.07
N VAL A 350 9.78 4.24 -9.15
CA VAL A 350 8.49 3.53 -9.09
C VAL A 350 8.68 2.14 -8.48
N VAL A 351 9.62 1.35 -9.01
CA VAL A 351 9.89 0.00 -8.48
C VAL A 351 10.43 0.07 -7.04
N TYR A 352 11.30 1.05 -6.74
CA TYR A 352 11.81 1.24 -5.39
C TYR A 352 10.68 1.48 -4.38
N ASN A 353 9.80 2.45 -4.66
CA ASN A 353 8.72 2.86 -3.74
C ASN A 353 7.55 1.87 -3.68
N MET A 354 7.38 0.97 -4.67
CA MET A 354 6.32 -0.04 -4.70
C MET A 354 6.80 -1.47 -4.37
N SER A 355 8.11 -1.69 -4.19
CA SER A 355 8.66 -3.03 -3.94
C SER A 355 9.81 -3.02 -2.94
N THR A 356 10.95 -2.45 -3.31
CA THR A 356 12.19 -2.53 -2.50
C THR A 356 12.01 -1.83 -1.16
N ARG A 357 11.55 -0.59 -1.15
CA ARG A 357 11.42 0.20 0.07
C ARG A 357 10.32 -0.32 1.01
N PRO A 358 9.12 -0.71 0.54
CA PRO A 358 8.15 -1.45 1.35
C PRO A 358 8.73 -2.68 2.05
N ALA A 359 9.52 -3.50 1.33
CA ALA A 359 10.18 -4.66 1.92
C ALA A 359 11.17 -4.28 3.03
N GLU A 360 11.99 -3.23 2.82
CA GLU A 360 12.93 -2.71 3.83
C GLU A 360 12.20 -2.20 5.07
N LEU A 361 11.11 -1.43 4.90
CA LEU A 361 10.31 -0.88 5.99
C LEU A 361 9.75 -1.99 6.88
N MET A 362 9.17 -3.01 6.27
CA MET A 362 8.56 -4.15 6.97
C MET A 362 9.57 -5.24 7.33
N ARG A 363 10.87 -5.07 6.94
CA ARG A 363 11.96 -6.04 7.17
C ARG A 363 11.65 -7.42 6.60
N LEU A 364 11.11 -7.45 5.41
CA LEU A 364 10.77 -8.67 4.67
C LEU A 364 11.95 -9.14 3.84
N ASP A 365 12.10 -10.44 3.71
CA ASP A 365 13.05 -11.04 2.75
C ASP A 365 12.43 -11.02 1.34
N ALA A 366 12.31 -9.82 0.78
CA ALA A 366 11.63 -9.53 -0.49
C ALA A 366 12.19 -8.23 -1.11
N GLY A 367 11.59 -7.75 -2.20
CA GLY A 367 11.93 -6.46 -2.83
C GLY A 367 13.24 -6.45 -3.59
N VAL A 368 13.79 -7.62 -3.92
CA VAL A 368 15.06 -7.77 -4.66
C VAL A 368 15.02 -8.98 -5.60
N LEU A 369 15.55 -8.82 -6.81
CA LEU A 369 15.86 -9.95 -7.69
C LEU A 369 17.32 -10.38 -7.44
N GLU A 370 17.51 -11.53 -6.81
CA GLU A 370 18.83 -12.06 -6.49
C GLU A 370 18.84 -13.59 -6.58
N VAL A 371 19.90 -14.15 -7.16
CA VAL A 371 20.06 -15.60 -7.29
C VAL A 371 20.00 -16.28 -5.92
N GLY A 372 19.18 -17.30 -5.80
CA GLY A 372 18.93 -18.07 -4.57
C GLY A 372 17.77 -17.55 -3.73
N LYS A 373 17.27 -16.34 -3.94
CA LYS A 373 16.09 -15.79 -3.27
C LYS A 373 14.79 -16.35 -3.85
N PRO A 374 13.68 -16.27 -3.09
CA PRO A 374 12.36 -16.59 -3.63
C PRO A 374 12.07 -15.81 -4.92
N ALA A 375 11.47 -16.47 -5.89
CA ALA A 375 11.11 -15.85 -7.16
C ALA A 375 9.75 -15.16 -7.03
N ASP A 376 9.73 -14.02 -6.36
CA ASP A 376 8.59 -13.09 -6.32
C ASP A 376 8.87 -12.00 -7.38
N ILE A 377 8.14 -12.03 -8.49
CA ILE A 377 8.45 -11.22 -9.68
C ILE A 377 7.16 -10.61 -10.22
N THR A 378 7.24 -9.34 -10.62
CA THR A 378 6.19 -8.66 -11.39
C THR A 378 6.74 -8.25 -12.73
N VAL A 379 6.03 -8.62 -13.81
CA VAL A 379 6.29 -8.13 -15.16
C VAL A 379 5.14 -7.21 -15.57
N PHE A 380 5.46 -6.01 -16.06
CA PHE A 380 4.43 -5.03 -16.40
C PHE A 380 4.81 -4.15 -17.59
N SER A 381 3.78 -3.63 -18.27
CA SER A 381 3.92 -2.62 -19.31
C SER A 381 3.84 -1.21 -18.71
N THR A 382 4.67 -0.29 -19.21
CA THR A 382 4.57 1.15 -18.91
C THR A 382 3.88 1.94 -20.01
N THR A 383 3.43 1.27 -21.09
CA THR A 383 2.89 1.92 -22.29
C THR A 383 1.52 1.39 -22.72
N GLU A 384 1.08 0.25 -22.18
CA GLU A 384 -0.24 -0.31 -22.49
C GLU A 384 -1.34 0.55 -21.88
N GLU A 385 -2.22 1.07 -22.75
CA GLU A 385 -3.42 1.80 -22.33
C GLU A 385 -4.62 0.85 -22.23
N TRP A 386 -5.45 1.05 -21.22
CA TRP A 386 -6.67 0.29 -21.02
C TRP A 386 -7.71 1.09 -20.26
N THR A 387 -8.99 0.78 -20.47
CA THR A 387 -10.09 1.38 -19.73
C THR A 387 -10.42 0.53 -18.52
N VAL A 388 -10.45 1.15 -17.35
CA VAL A 388 -10.82 0.47 -16.10
C VAL A 388 -12.29 0.08 -16.13
N ASP A 389 -12.57 -1.19 -15.88
CA ASP A 389 -13.93 -1.73 -15.75
C ASP A 389 -14.01 -2.48 -14.42
N ARG A 390 -14.60 -1.83 -13.42
CA ARG A 390 -14.72 -2.39 -12.06
C ARG A 390 -15.46 -3.73 -12.01
N ASN A 391 -16.32 -4.03 -13.02
CA ASN A 391 -17.05 -5.30 -13.05
C ASN A 391 -16.11 -6.50 -13.29
N LYS A 392 -14.91 -6.25 -13.84
CA LYS A 392 -13.89 -7.26 -14.09
C LYS A 392 -12.93 -7.45 -12.91
N PHE A 393 -13.05 -6.66 -11.84
CA PHE A 393 -12.20 -6.79 -10.68
C PHE A 393 -12.41 -8.10 -9.95
N TYR A 394 -11.34 -8.63 -9.38
CA TYR A 394 -11.36 -9.81 -8.51
C TYR A 394 -11.82 -9.48 -7.09
N THR A 395 -11.52 -8.27 -6.60
CA THR A 395 -12.03 -7.79 -5.30
C THR A 395 -13.55 -7.87 -5.24
N LYS A 396 -14.10 -8.17 -4.06
CA LYS A 396 -15.55 -8.17 -3.83
C LYS A 396 -16.14 -6.77 -3.85
N GLY A 397 -15.45 -5.82 -3.23
CA GLY A 397 -15.86 -4.43 -3.14
C GLY A 397 -15.58 -3.67 -4.44
N LYS A 398 -16.41 -3.90 -5.47
CA LYS A 398 -16.22 -3.37 -6.83
C LYS A 398 -16.50 -1.87 -6.94
N VAL A 399 -15.85 -1.06 -6.10
CA VAL A 399 -15.92 0.41 -6.16
C VAL A 399 -14.52 0.97 -6.35
N SER A 400 -14.34 1.78 -7.39
CA SER A 400 -13.07 2.42 -7.70
C SER A 400 -13.30 3.81 -8.29
N PRO A 401 -12.52 4.83 -7.89
CA PRO A 401 -12.59 6.15 -8.52
C PRO A 401 -12.07 6.15 -9.97
N PHE A 402 -11.35 5.11 -10.37
CA PHE A 402 -10.82 4.98 -11.73
C PHE A 402 -11.80 4.35 -12.73
N ASP A 403 -12.98 3.88 -12.29
CA ASP A 403 -13.95 3.20 -13.15
C ASP A 403 -14.32 4.05 -14.39
N GLY A 404 -14.24 3.46 -15.57
CA GLY A 404 -14.45 4.13 -16.86
C GLY A 404 -13.30 5.01 -17.36
N MET A 405 -12.24 5.22 -16.56
CA MET A 405 -11.08 6.01 -16.97
C MET A 405 -10.11 5.18 -17.82
N THR A 406 -9.48 5.82 -18.80
CA THR A 406 -8.35 5.24 -19.52
C THR A 406 -7.08 5.53 -18.74
N VAL A 407 -6.33 4.50 -18.44
CA VAL A 407 -5.06 4.55 -17.71
C VAL A 407 -3.96 3.84 -18.48
N THR A 408 -2.72 4.22 -18.22
CA THR A 408 -1.52 3.63 -18.83
C THR A 408 -0.79 2.78 -17.79
N GLY A 409 -0.24 1.64 -18.23
CA GLY A 409 0.48 0.71 -17.37
C GLY A 409 -0.40 -0.47 -16.95
N LYS A 410 0.16 -1.69 -17.04
CA LYS A 410 -0.59 -2.91 -16.73
C LYS A 410 0.32 -4.05 -16.30
N ALA A 411 -0.03 -4.72 -15.21
CA ALA A 411 0.61 -5.97 -14.82
C ALA A 411 0.31 -7.07 -15.86
N LYS A 412 1.34 -7.80 -16.29
CA LYS A 412 1.27 -8.82 -17.34
C LYS A 412 1.57 -10.21 -16.78
N LEU A 413 2.44 -10.30 -15.79
CA LEU A 413 2.78 -11.56 -15.13
C LEU A 413 3.08 -11.29 -13.66
N THR A 414 2.49 -12.07 -12.78
CA THR A 414 2.80 -12.10 -11.34
C THR A 414 3.24 -13.49 -10.94
N VAL A 415 4.42 -13.57 -10.35
CA VAL A 415 5.04 -14.83 -9.91
C VAL A 415 5.29 -14.75 -8.41
N VAL A 416 4.84 -15.76 -7.68
CA VAL A 416 5.03 -15.88 -6.22
C VAL A 416 5.68 -17.23 -5.93
N ASP A 417 6.82 -17.22 -5.24
CA ASP A 417 7.63 -18.41 -4.97
C ASP A 417 7.84 -19.28 -6.24
N GLY A 418 8.06 -18.59 -7.37
CA GLY A 418 8.28 -19.26 -8.68
C GLY A 418 7.04 -19.84 -9.35
N LYS A 419 5.86 -19.68 -8.75
CA LYS A 419 4.59 -20.08 -9.34
C LYS A 419 3.95 -18.87 -10.02
N VAL A 420 3.56 -19.02 -11.28
CA VAL A 420 2.75 -18.01 -11.96
C VAL A 420 1.36 -17.99 -11.33
N VAL A 421 0.97 -16.87 -10.73
CA VAL A 421 -0.34 -16.69 -10.08
C VAL A 421 -1.26 -15.80 -10.89
N MET A 422 -0.69 -14.96 -11.79
CA MET A 422 -1.46 -14.18 -12.76
C MET A 422 -0.68 -14.10 -14.07
N LYS A 423 -1.39 -14.23 -15.20
CA LYS A 423 -0.83 -14.08 -16.54
C LYS A 423 -1.83 -13.37 -17.44
N GLU A 424 -1.41 -12.28 -18.10
CA GLU A 424 -2.21 -11.47 -19.04
C GLU A 424 -3.57 -11.04 -18.48
N GLY A 425 -3.61 -10.67 -17.19
CA GLY A 425 -4.82 -10.23 -16.49
C GLY A 425 -5.72 -11.36 -15.97
N VAL A 426 -5.33 -12.61 -16.16
CA VAL A 426 -6.07 -13.78 -15.63
C VAL A 426 -5.33 -14.35 -14.43
N VAL A 427 -5.98 -14.35 -13.27
CA VAL A 427 -5.52 -15.03 -12.04
C VAL A 427 -5.74 -16.53 -12.19
N LEU A 428 -4.73 -17.35 -11.82
CA LEU A 428 -4.65 -18.80 -12.12
C LEU A 428 -4.94 -19.65 -10.87
#